data_8243b9f6759c49bef80aa62d1ca69f39
#
_entry.id   8243b9f6759c49bef80aa62d1ca69f39
#
_cell.length_a   1.000
_cell.length_b   1.000
_cell.length_c   1.000
_cell.angle_alpha   90.00
_cell.angle_beta   90.00
_cell.angle_gamma   90.00
#
_symmetry.space_group_name_H-M   'P 1'
#
loop_
_entity.id
_entity.type
_entity.pdbx_description
1 polymer ?
#
loop_
_entity_poly.entity_id
_entity_poly.type
_entity_poly.pdbx_seq_one_letter_code
_entity_poly.pdbx_strand_id
1 'polypeptide(L)'
;MCIRDRPKWGSNANKIANKIRKNLGLKKIKEPFLKEISEIINPKKADAIVRNNLPPSQLNFTSDDYTEMCWHTPTARLYIGRPMLTSGQDVKYPDWVMNALGGIPETINPMIFTASKTIALSFLKILKNPKILKDAKKEFKKRTGGGINGKHWLPPLCDYKPPFEHRWPEYFYTKNKKKWNI
;
A
#
# COMPACT_ATOMS: atom_id res chain seq x y z
N MET A 1 -7.42 -21.16 -5.77
CA MET A 1 -8.59 -20.28 -5.57
C MET A 1 -8.19 -18.92 -6.10
N CYS A 2 -8.72 -18.52 -7.25
CA CYS A 2 -8.49 -17.16 -7.76
C CYS A 2 -9.41 -16.23 -7.01
N ILE A 3 -8.85 -15.26 -6.27
CA ILE A 3 -9.60 -14.16 -5.71
C ILE A 3 -9.96 -13.28 -6.91
N ARG A 4 -11.21 -13.40 -7.41
CA ARG A 4 -11.71 -12.59 -8.53
C ARG A 4 -12.37 -11.29 -8.04
N ASP A 5 -12.22 -10.98 -6.77
CA ASP A 5 -12.80 -9.76 -6.22
C ASP A 5 -11.90 -8.57 -6.53
N ARG A 6 -12.50 -7.48 -6.95
CA ARG A 6 -11.85 -6.25 -7.35
C ARG A 6 -12.70 -5.05 -6.94
N PRO A 7 -12.11 -3.87 -6.72
CA PRO A 7 -12.88 -2.69 -6.40
C PRO A 7 -13.93 -2.39 -7.48
N LYS A 8 -15.15 -2.10 -7.06
CA LYS A 8 -16.23 -1.66 -7.94
C LYS A 8 -16.84 -0.40 -7.37
N TRP A 9 -16.93 0.64 -8.17
CA TRP A 9 -17.50 1.92 -7.78
C TRP A 9 -18.95 2.02 -8.24
N GLY A 10 -19.85 2.28 -7.31
CA GLY A 10 -21.28 2.44 -7.53
C GLY A 10 -21.66 3.85 -8.02
N SER A 11 -22.97 4.07 -8.18
CA SER A 11 -23.53 5.32 -8.69
C SER A 11 -23.14 6.55 -7.87
N ASN A 12 -23.06 6.44 -6.53
CA ASN A 12 -22.69 7.55 -5.66
C ASN A 12 -21.23 7.95 -5.86
N ALA A 13 -20.32 6.99 -5.94
CA ALA A 13 -18.92 7.25 -6.26
C ALA A 13 -18.79 7.95 -7.63
N ASN A 14 -19.53 7.48 -8.64
CA ASN A 14 -19.55 8.09 -9.97
C ASN A 14 -20.09 9.53 -9.94
N LYS A 15 -21.08 9.84 -9.11
CA LYS A 15 -21.58 11.22 -8.91
C LYS A 15 -20.50 12.11 -8.31
N ILE A 16 -19.80 11.63 -7.29
CA ILE A 16 -18.69 12.36 -6.64
C ILE A 16 -17.57 12.63 -7.64
N ALA A 17 -17.12 11.60 -8.35
CA ALA A 17 -16.10 11.70 -9.37
C ALA A 17 -16.47 12.72 -10.45
N ASN A 18 -17.70 12.72 -10.92
CA ASN A 18 -18.20 13.69 -11.90
C ASN A 18 -18.36 15.10 -11.32
N LYS A 19 -18.62 15.26 -10.01
CA LYS A 19 -18.61 16.56 -9.34
C LYS A 19 -17.19 17.15 -9.31
N ILE A 20 -16.20 16.32 -8.99
CA ILE A 20 -14.77 16.73 -9.08
C ILE A 20 -14.42 17.14 -10.50
N ARG A 21 -14.79 16.34 -11.50
CA ARG A 21 -14.56 16.68 -12.92
C ARG A 21 -15.18 18.02 -13.30
N LYS A 22 -16.44 18.24 -12.91
CA LYS A 22 -17.13 19.52 -13.16
C LYS A 22 -16.38 20.71 -12.55
N ASN A 23 -15.91 20.57 -11.30
CA ASN A 23 -15.16 21.63 -10.61
C ASN A 23 -13.82 21.95 -11.32
N LEU A 24 -13.28 20.99 -12.08
CA LEU A 24 -12.09 21.17 -12.90
C LEU A 24 -12.40 21.61 -14.34
N GLY A 25 -13.64 22.00 -14.64
CA GLY A 25 -14.06 22.40 -16.00
C GLY A 25 -14.19 21.24 -16.98
N LEU A 26 -14.17 19.97 -16.52
CA LEU A 26 -14.22 18.81 -17.38
C LEU A 26 -15.67 18.30 -17.58
N LYS A 27 -15.94 17.73 -18.76
CA LYS A 27 -17.24 17.14 -19.07
C LYS A 27 -17.52 15.92 -18.21
N LYS A 28 -18.80 15.73 -17.87
CA LYS A 28 -19.27 14.50 -17.21
C LYS A 28 -19.11 13.30 -18.15
N ILE A 29 -18.72 12.15 -17.57
CA ILE A 29 -18.61 10.87 -18.29
C ILE A 29 -19.32 9.74 -17.52
N LYS A 30 -19.72 8.70 -18.23
CA LYS A 30 -20.47 7.56 -17.66
C LYS A 30 -19.62 6.76 -16.65
N GLU A 31 -18.38 6.48 -17.00
CA GLU A 31 -17.43 5.70 -16.20
C GLU A 31 -16.21 6.56 -15.87
N PRO A 32 -16.26 7.33 -14.76
CA PRO A 32 -15.20 8.30 -14.43
C PRO A 32 -13.96 7.67 -13.82
N PHE A 33 -14.03 6.43 -13.34
CA PHE A 33 -12.88 5.74 -12.77
C PHE A 33 -12.07 4.99 -13.82
N LEU A 34 -10.77 4.99 -13.66
CA LEU A 34 -9.83 4.29 -14.52
C LEU A 34 -10.09 2.78 -14.44
N LYS A 35 -10.26 2.10 -15.60
CA LYS A 35 -10.59 0.66 -15.64
C LYS A 35 -9.46 -0.22 -15.11
N GLU A 36 -8.23 0.17 -15.37
CA GLU A 36 -7.02 -0.57 -15.02
C GLU A 36 -6.87 -0.81 -13.51
N ILE A 37 -7.39 0.10 -12.68
CA ILE A 37 -7.36 -0.06 -11.21
C ILE A 37 -8.30 -1.15 -10.70
N SER A 38 -9.24 -1.60 -11.49
CA SER A 38 -10.16 -2.70 -11.18
C SER A 38 -9.84 -3.98 -11.94
N GLU A 39 -8.75 -4.04 -12.71
CA GLU A 39 -8.29 -5.23 -13.40
C GLU A 39 -7.40 -6.10 -12.54
N ILE A 40 -7.48 -7.41 -12.75
CA ILE A 40 -6.57 -8.37 -12.12
C ILE A 40 -5.35 -8.50 -13.02
N ILE A 41 -4.22 -8.01 -12.53
CA ILE A 41 -2.95 -8.08 -13.25
C ILE A 41 -2.15 -9.29 -12.75
N ASN A 42 -1.50 -9.99 -13.65
CA ASN A 42 -0.55 -11.03 -13.28
C ASN A 42 0.60 -10.41 -12.47
N PRO A 43 0.98 -10.96 -11.30
CA PRO A 43 2.02 -10.39 -10.43
C PRO A 43 3.36 -10.15 -11.14
N LYS A 44 3.78 -11.05 -12.01
CA LYS A 44 5.03 -10.88 -12.78
C LYS A 44 4.94 -9.71 -13.76
N LYS A 45 3.78 -9.53 -14.40
CA LYS A 45 3.54 -8.38 -15.30
C LYS A 45 3.53 -7.07 -14.52
N ALA A 46 2.88 -7.05 -13.34
CA ALA A 46 2.86 -5.89 -12.47
C ALA A 46 4.28 -5.52 -11.99
N ASP A 47 5.07 -6.50 -11.56
CA ASP A 47 6.47 -6.29 -11.17
C ASP A 47 7.31 -5.74 -12.33
N ALA A 48 7.16 -6.29 -13.54
CA ALA A 48 7.87 -5.79 -14.72
C ALA A 48 7.52 -4.34 -15.06
N ILE A 49 6.22 -3.97 -14.99
CA ILE A 49 5.77 -2.58 -15.22
C ILE A 49 6.41 -1.63 -14.19
N VAL A 50 6.40 -2.02 -12.91
CA VAL A 50 7.00 -1.21 -11.84
C VAL A 50 8.50 -1.04 -12.10
N ARG A 51 9.23 -2.12 -12.39
CA ARG A 51 10.69 -2.07 -12.63
C ARG A 51 11.06 -1.22 -13.84
N ASN A 52 10.28 -1.28 -14.90
CA ASN A 52 10.53 -0.46 -16.09
C ASN A 52 10.37 1.05 -15.83
N ASN A 53 9.64 1.42 -14.80
CA ASN A 53 9.43 2.82 -14.40
C ASN A 53 10.41 3.30 -13.33
N LEU A 54 11.28 2.43 -12.82
CA LEU A 54 12.29 2.78 -11.82
C LEU A 54 13.61 3.20 -12.48
N PRO A 55 14.34 4.14 -11.89
CA PRO A 55 15.71 4.41 -12.29
C PRO A 55 16.57 3.13 -12.19
N PRO A 56 17.58 2.93 -13.05
CA PRO A 56 18.42 1.73 -13.05
C PRO A 56 19.10 1.42 -11.70
N SER A 57 19.33 2.45 -10.89
CA SER A 57 19.93 2.33 -9.55
C SER A 57 18.94 1.95 -8.46
N GLN A 58 17.64 1.97 -8.74
CA GLN A 58 16.60 1.75 -7.75
C GLN A 58 15.95 0.38 -7.95
N LEU A 59 16.16 -0.53 -7.01
CA LEU A 59 15.59 -1.87 -7.05
C LEU A 59 14.19 -1.96 -6.43
N ASN A 60 13.83 -0.98 -5.59
CA ASN A 60 12.56 -0.93 -4.87
C ASN A 60 11.82 0.37 -5.13
N PHE A 61 10.50 0.27 -5.19
CA PHE A 61 9.62 1.40 -5.50
C PHE A 61 9.35 2.32 -4.31
N THR A 62 9.54 1.82 -3.10
CA THR A 62 9.25 2.56 -1.86
C THR A 62 10.35 2.36 -0.84
N SER A 63 10.66 3.40 -0.10
CA SER A 63 11.34 3.32 1.18
C SER A 63 10.27 3.34 2.27
N ASP A 64 10.05 2.23 2.94
CA ASP A 64 9.21 2.19 4.13
C ASP A 64 9.69 1.06 5.07
N ASP A 65 9.21 1.09 6.29
CA ASP A 65 9.71 0.27 7.41
C ASP A 65 9.38 -1.23 7.26
N TYR A 66 8.61 -1.62 6.25
CA TYR A 66 8.28 -3.04 6.05
C TYR A 66 9.52 -3.89 5.74
N THR A 67 10.59 -3.30 5.26
CA THR A 67 11.85 -4.00 4.99
C THR A 67 12.44 -4.58 6.26
N GLU A 68 12.31 -3.90 7.38
CA GLU A 68 12.72 -4.41 8.70
C GLU A 68 11.95 -5.68 9.07
N MET A 69 10.65 -5.71 8.83
CA MET A 69 9.81 -6.90 9.10
C MET A 69 10.26 -8.11 8.30
N CYS A 70 10.84 -7.91 7.11
CA CYS A 70 11.35 -8.97 6.27
C CYS A 70 12.55 -9.74 6.89
N TRP A 71 13.21 -9.19 7.88
CA TRP A 71 14.27 -9.85 8.62
C TRP A 71 13.76 -10.67 9.81
N HIS A 72 12.55 -10.39 10.27
CA HIS A 72 11.95 -11.11 11.41
C HIS A 72 11.12 -12.32 10.98
N THR A 73 10.44 -12.21 9.84
CA THR A 73 9.47 -13.23 9.42
C THR A 73 9.24 -13.22 7.91
N PRO A 74 8.75 -14.33 7.34
CA PRO A 74 8.26 -14.33 5.97
C PRO A 74 7.19 -13.24 5.77
N THR A 75 7.46 -12.29 4.89
CA THR A 75 6.63 -11.11 4.68
C THR A 75 6.09 -11.10 3.26
N ALA A 76 4.81 -10.82 3.09
CA ALA A 76 4.17 -10.57 1.81
C ALA A 76 3.50 -9.21 1.83
N ARG A 77 3.57 -8.49 0.72
CA ARG A 77 2.94 -7.18 0.56
C ARG A 77 1.76 -7.27 -0.40
N LEU A 78 0.65 -6.66 -0.02
CA LEU A 78 -0.54 -6.56 -0.85
C LEU A 78 -0.71 -5.13 -1.36
N TYR A 79 -0.88 -4.99 -2.66
CA TYR A 79 -1.26 -3.73 -3.28
C TYR A 79 -2.65 -3.84 -3.88
N ILE A 80 -3.49 -2.87 -3.55
CA ILE A 80 -4.83 -2.73 -4.13
C ILE A 80 -4.91 -1.38 -4.83
N GLY A 81 -5.51 -1.36 -6.02
CA GLY A 81 -5.68 -0.14 -6.80
C GLY A 81 -6.48 0.92 -6.03
N ARG A 82 -5.91 2.13 -5.91
CA ARG A 82 -6.59 3.29 -5.33
C ARG A 82 -7.60 3.86 -6.31
N PRO A 83 -8.67 4.53 -5.84
CA PRO A 83 -9.58 5.22 -6.73
C PRO A 83 -8.84 6.29 -7.53
N MET A 84 -8.89 6.19 -8.83
CA MET A 84 -8.24 7.11 -9.76
C MET A 84 -9.21 7.44 -10.89
N LEU A 85 -9.29 8.72 -11.26
CA LEU A 85 -10.15 9.13 -12.37
C LEU A 85 -9.47 8.85 -13.71
N THR A 86 -10.27 8.48 -14.69
CA THR A 86 -9.79 8.36 -16.06
C THR A 86 -9.44 9.75 -16.58
N SER A 87 -8.22 9.94 -17.00
CA SER A 87 -7.79 11.10 -17.78
C SER A 87 -8.06 10.79 -19.25
N GLY A 88 -8.81 11.64 -19.95
CA GLY A 88 -8.72 11.66 -21.39
C GLY A 88 -7.27 11.94 -21.81
N GLN A 89 -6.95 11.81 -23.09
CA GLN A 89 -5.56 11.87 -23.59
C GLN A 89 -4.75 13.10 -23.15
N ASP A 90 -5.40 14.18 -22.67
CA ASP A 90 -4.74 15.47 -22.39
C ASP A 90 -5.04 16.05 -20.99
N VAL A 91 -5.61 15.28 -20.07
CA VAL A 91 -5.98 15.80 -18.74
C VAL A 91 -5.07 15.27 -17.65
N LYS A 92 -4.22 16.10 -17.10
CA LYS A 92 -3.50 15.84 -15.86
C LYS A 92 -4.33 16.34 -14.68
N TYR A 93 -4.81 15.44 -13.85
CA TYR A 93 -5.50 15.82 -12.62
C TYR A 93 -4.51 16.39 -11.59
N PRO A 94 -4.90 17.44 -10.85
CA PRO A 94 -4.14 17.91 -9.70
C PRO A 94 -4.01 16.82 -8.63
N ASP A 95 -2.90 16.81 -7.90
CA ASP A 95 -2.60 15.75 -6.90
C ASP A 95 -3.64 15.66 -5.78
N TRP A 96 -4.30 16.77 -5.44
CA TRP A 96 -5.36 16.77 -4.44
C TRP A 96 -6.56 15.89 -4.79
N VAL A 97 -6.80 15.60 -6.09
CA VAL A 97 -7.91 14.75 -6.53
C VAL A 97 -7.77 13.33 -5.97
N MET A 98 -6.58 12.75 -5.99
CA MET A 98 -6.34 11.43 -5.40
C MET A 98 -6.55 11.42 -3.88
N ASN A 99 -6.15 12.49 -3.21
CA ASN A 99 -6.35 12.62 -1.76
C ASN A 99 -7.84 12.77 -1.42
N ALA A 100 -8.57 13.58 -2.18
CA ALA A 100 -10.02 13.73 -2.02
C ALA A 100 -10.76 12.39 -2.22
N LEU A 101 -10.44 11.65 -3.29
CA LEU A 101 -11.03 10.33 -3.53
C LEU A 101 -10.66 9.31 -2.45
N GLY A 102 -9.47 9.44 -1.85
CA GLY A 102 -9.00 8.59 -0.74
C GLY A 102 -9.64 8.93 0.62
N GLY A 103 -10.24 10.10 0.77
CA GLY A 103 -10.89 10.56 2.01
C GLY A 103 -12.41 10.41 2.04
N ILE A 104 -13.05 10.01 0.94
CA ILE A 104 -14.50 9.90 0.81
C ILE A 104 -14.93 8.44 0.86
N PRO A 105 -15.80 8.02 1.79
CA PRO A 105 -16.20 6.61 1.95
C PRO A 105 -16.69 5.94 0.67
N GLU A 106 -17.51 6.61 -0.12
CA GLU A 106 -18.09 6.07 -1.35
C GLU A 106 -17.03 5.72 -2.39
N THR A 107 -15.91 6.39 -2.36
CA THR A 107 -14.80 6.17 -3.30
C THR A 107 -13.72 5.25 -2.74
N ILE A 108 -13.41 5.30 -1.43
CA ILE A 108 -12.34 4.52 -0.83
C ILE A 108 -12.78 3.13 -0.32
N ASN A 109 -14.02 3.00 0.18
CA ASN A 109 -14.50 1.75 0.76
C ASN A 109 -14.40 0.53 -0.17
N PRO A 110 -14.70 0.62 -1.48
CA PRO A 110 -14.52 -0.53 -2.38
C PRO A 110 -13.11 -1.08 -2.38
N MET A 111 -12.10 -0.21 -2.29
CA MET A 111 -10.70 -0.62 -2.16
C MET A 111 -10.43 -1.28 -0.80
N ILE A 112 -10.90 -0.67 0.30
CA ILE A 112 -10.72 -1.18 1.66
C ILE A 112 -11.35 -2.57 1.80
N PHE A 113 -12.59 -2.75 1.32
CA PHE A 113 -13.27 -4.05 1.36
C PHE A 113 -12.55 -5.11 0.52
N THR A 114 -12.05 -4.74 -0.65
CA THR A 114 -11.27 -5.67 -1.48
C THR A 114 -9.96 -6.08 -0.78
N ALA A 115 -9.25 -5.12 -0.17
CA ALA A 115 -8.05 -5.40 0.61
C ALA A 115 -8.35 -6.34 1.78
N SER A 116 -9.38 -6.04 2.58
CA SER A 116 -9.76 -6.83 3.75
C SER A 116 -10.14 -8.27 3.38
N LYS A 117 -10.95 -8.44 2.34
CA LYS A 117 -11.31 -9.78 1.82
C LYS A 117 -10.08 -10.55 1.33
N THR A 118 -9.18 -9.88 0.62
CA THR A 118 -7.97 -10.51 0.10
C THR A 118 -7.08 -11.00 1.23
N ILE A 119 -6.89 -10.18 2.27
CA ILE A 119 -6.11 -10.54 3.46
C ILE A 119 -6.78 -11.72 4.18
N ALA A 120 -8.08 -11.64 4.46
CA ALA A 120 -8.82 -12.69 5.15
C ALA A 120 -8.77 -14.03 4.41
N LEU A 121 -8.99 -14.03 3.10
CA LEU A 121 -8.93 -15.24 2.27
C LEU A 121 -7.51 -15.81 2.16
N SER A 122 -6.51 -14.95 2.12
CA SER A 122 -5.10 -15.37 2.12
C SER A 122 -4.74 -16.04 3.44
N PHE A 123 -5.18 -15.46 4.56
CA PHE A 123 -4.98 -16.03 5.89
C PHE A 123 -5.67 -17.39 6.05
N LEU A 124 -6.94 -17.49 5.64
CA LEU A 124 -7.67 -18.77 5.63
C LEU A 124 -6.98 -19.83 4.76
N LYS A 125 -6.41 -19.43 3.63
CA LYS A 125 -5.67 -20.36 2.76
C LYS A 125 -4.40 -20.87 3.42
N ILE A 126 -3.67 -20.01 4.14
CA ILE A 126 -2.47 -20.39 4.89
C ILE A 126 -2.84 -21.36 6.02
N LEU A 127 -3.92 -21.08 6.77
CA LEU A 127 -4.40 -21.96 7.85
C LEU A 127 -4.83 -23.35 7.34
N LYS A 128 -5.51 -23.38 6.19
CA LYS A 128 -5.96 -24.65 5.56
C LYS A 128 -4.85 -25.43 4.87
N ASN A 129 -3.71 -24.82 4.60
CA ASN A 129 -2.60 -25.45 3.90
C ASN A 129 -1.25 -25.11 4.57
N PRO A 130 -0.86 -25.86 5.60
CA PRO A 130 0.39 -25.64 6.34
C PRO A 130 1.64 -25.68 5.46
N LYS A 131 1.59 -26.32 4.29
CA LYS A 131 2.69 -26.37 3.34
C LYS A 131 3.07 -24.95 2.87
N ILE A 132 2.11 -24.06 2.68
CA ILE A 132 2.39 -22.67 2.26
C ILE A 132 3.29 -21.98 3.28
N LEU A 133 2.99 -22.10 4.56
CA LEU A 133 3.81 -21.53 5.62
C LEU A 133 5.21 -22.16 5.69
N LYS A 134 5.29 -23.50 5.52
CA LYS A 134 6.56 -24.21 5.48
C LYS A 134 7.45 -23.74 4.33
N ASP A 135 6.86 -23.59 3.14
CA ASP A 135 7.57 -23.11 1.94
C ASP A 135 8.02 -21.64 2.11
N ALA A 136 7.16 -20.77 2.67
CA ALA A 136 7.50 -19.40 2.97
C ALA A 136 8.65 -19.28 3.99
N LYS A 137 8.66 -20.09 5.05
CA LYS A 137 9.77 -20.16 6.02
C LYS A 137 11.07 -20.65 5.37
N LYS A 138 10.99 -21.62 4.47
CA LYS A 138 12.16 -22.09 3.72
C LYS A 138 12.74 -21.00 2.81
N GLU A 139 11.88 -20.27 2.11
CA GLU A 139 12.30 -19.14 1.28
C GLU A 139 12.89 -18.01 2.11
N PHE A 140 12.27 -17.67 3.23
CA PHE A 140 12.78 -16.68 4.19
C PHE A 140 14.21 -17.04 4.62
N LYS A 141 14.41 -18.27 5.10
CA LYS A 141 15.75 -18.74 5.52
C LYS A 141 16.77 -18.66 4.37
N LYS A 142 16.37 -19.02 3.15
CA LYS A 142 17.23 -18.95 1.98
C LYS A 142 17.63 -17.50 1.66
N ARG A 143 16.71 -16.56 1.73
CA ARG A 143 16.95 -15.14 1.38
C ARG A 143 17.72 -14.38 2.44
N THR A 144 17.37 -14.58 3.70
CA THR A 144 17.94 -13.81 4.82
C THR A 144 19.11 -14.50 5.51
N GLY A 145 19.36 -15.76 5.18
CA GLY A 145 20.38 -16.55 5.89
C GLY A 145 19.96 -16.94 7.30
N GLY A 146 18.69 -16.76 7.67
CA GLY A 146 18.15 -17.09 9.00
C GLY A 146 17.54 -15.89 9.74
N GLY A 147 17.41 -14.74 9.09
CA GLY A 147 16.83 -13.53 9.67
C GLY A 147 17.88 -12.65 10.39
N ILE A 148 17.48 -11.98 11.45
CA ILE A 148 18.36 -11.16 12.29
C ILE A 148 19.50 -12.04 12.82
N ASN A 149 20.71 -11.54 12.74
CA ASN A 149 21.95 -12.28 13.06
C ASN A 149 22.19 -13.52 12.19
N GLY A 150 21.41 -13.69 11.12
CA GLY A 150 21.64 -14.74 10.13
C GLY A 150 22.81 -14.43 9.20
N LYS A 151 23.17 -15.40 8.35
CA LYS A 151 24.33 -15.31 7.43
C LYS A 151 24.35 -14.05 6.56
N HIS A 152 23.17 -13.54 6.18
CA HIS A 152 23.06 -12.37 5.28
C HIS A 152 22.72 -11.07 6.02
N TRP A 153 22.65 -11.12 7.34
CA TRP A 153 22.41 -9.94 8.15
C TRP A 153 23.62 -9.02 8.11
N LEU A 154 23.39 -7.77 7.78
CA LEU A 154 24.44 -6.74 7.86
C LEU A 154 24.36 -6.08 9.24
N PRO A 155 25.49 -5.94 9.94
CA PRO A 155 25.50 -5.19 11.18
C PRO A 155 25.14 -3.72 10.91
N PRO A 156 24.70 -2.97 11.93
CA PRO A 156 24.50 -1.54 11.80
C PRO A 156 25.74 -0.85 11.24
N LEU A 157 25.55 0.10 10.34
CA LEU A 157 26.65 0.84 9.69
C LEU A 157 27.36 1.81 10.66
N CYS A 158 26.85 2.00 11.88
CA CYS A 158 27.43 2.85 12.90
C CYS A 158 27.31 2.20 14.28
N ASP A 159 28.25 2.52 15.16
CA ASP A 159 28.25 2.06 16.57
C ASP A 159 27.26 2.84 17.43
N TYR A 160 26.43 3.65 16.84
CA TYR A 160 25.46 4.48 17.52
C TYR A 160 24.36 3.60 18.14
N LYS A 161 24.32 3.56 19.46
CA LYS A 161 23.23 2.89 20.15
C LYS A 161 21.93 3.66 19.92
N PRO A 162 20.84 2.99 19.51
CA PRO A 162 19.55 3.65 19.44
C PRO A 162 19.24 4.34 20.78
N PRO A 163 18.72 5.56 20.78
CA PRO A 163 18.48 6.33 21.99
C PRO A 163 17.21 5.85 22.70
N PHE A 164 17.20 4.60 23.15
CA PHE A 164 16.07 4.04 23.89
C PHE A 164 15.80 4.73 25.23
N GLU A 165 16.83 5.41 25.78
CA GLU A 165 16.74 6.15 27.04
C GLU A 165 16.25 7.59 26.85
N HIS A 166 16.16 8.08 25.61
CA HIS A 166 15.57 9.39 25.36
C HIS A 166 14.08 9.33 25.67
N ARG A 167 13.67 10.17 26.60
CA ARG A 167 12.25 10.42 26.81
C ARG A 167 11.67 10.98 25.51
N TRP A 168 10.63 10.34 25.04
CA TRP A 168 9.84 10.89 23.94
C TRP A 168 9.25 12.22 24.40
N PRO A 169 9.10 13.22 23.52
CA PRO A 169 8.42 14.45 23.86
C PRO A 169 7.06 14.14 24.46
N GLU A 170 6.86 14.53 25.71
CA GLU A 170 5.59 14.31 26.41
C GLU A 170 4.72 15.54 26.30
N TYR A 171 3.41 15.32 26.14
CA TYR A 171 2.45 16.39 26.25
C TYR A 171 2.32 16.80 27.71
N PHE A 172 2.39 18.08 27.99
CA PHE A 172 1.97 18.60 29.26
C PHE A 172 0.83 19.63 29.10
N TYR A 173 -0.02 19.71 30.11
CA TYR A 173 -1.15 20.61 30.11
C TYR A 173 -0.79 21.89 30.83
N THR A 174 -0.89 23.02 30.14
CA THR A 174 -0.93 24.34 30.78
C THR A 174 -2.39 24.75 30.95
N LYS A 175 -2.66 25.74 31.85
CA LYS A 175 -4.04 26.18 32.15
C LYS A 175 -4.95 26.39 30.92
N ASN A 176 -4.36 26.67 29.75
CA ASN A 176 -5.13 26.98 28.54
C ASN A 176 -4.77 26.17 27.29
N LYS A 177 -3.73 25.37 27.27
CA LYS A 177 -3.31 24.64 26.05
C LYS A 177 -2.42 23.43 26.39
N LYS A 178 -2.54 22.40 25.55
CA LYS A 178 -1.63 21.27 25.47
C LYS A 178 -0.34 21.70 24.76
N LYS A 179 0.81 21.48 25.34
CA LYS A 179 2.11 21.77 24.76
C LYS A 179 2.99 20.52 24.75
N TRP A 180 3.93 20.48 23.83
CA TRP A 180 5.00 19.49 23.84
C TRP A 180 6.12 19.94 24.76
N ASN A 181 6.67 19.02 25.53
CA ASN A 181 7.93 19.20 26.22
C ASN A 181 9.04 18.77 25.25
N ILE A 182 9.67 19.73 24.61
CA ILE A 182 10.78 19.53 23.66
C ILE A 182 12.08 19.78 24.38
#